data_36f88f7c3884e60d65adaa77fbd23b03
#
_entry.id   36f88f7c3884e60d65adaa77fbd23b03
#
_cell.length_a   1.000
_cell.length_b   1.000
_cell.length_c   1.000
_cell.angle_alpha   90.00
_cell.angle_beta   90.00
_cell.angle_gamma   90.00
#
_symmetry.space_group_name_H-M   'P 1'
#
loop_
_entity.id
_entity.type
_entity.pdbx_description
1 polymer ?
#
loop_
_entity_poly.entity_id
_entity_poly.type
_entity_poly.pdbx_seq_one_letter_code
_entity_poly.pdbx_strand_id
1 'polypeptide(L)'
;MGGRHRVTAFSLLTLVLLLWLVSGRSCGQPLRKCAGNKPCQSPRPPVVLVPGDLGNQLEAKLDKPSVVHYICYKKTDTFFTLWLNLEQLVPVAIDCWMDNIRLIYNRTTHTTSSPPGVNITVPGFGQTYSLEYLDPSKRSVGMYFFNIAQALVDWGYTRGDDVRGAPYDWRKAPNENKDYFLALQQMIEEMATNAGRPVVLIAHSMGNMYMLYFLNQQPQAWKDKYIKAFIALGAPWAGVAKTLRVITSGDNNGIPVIRPLKIRSQQRTAVSTSWLLPYSHTWPKDKVLIQTPTTNYTVMDYQRLYSDLDFKDGWLMRQDTESLLFDLTPPGVAVHCLYGSGIPTSEAFQYTSKFPDVDPTVVMGDGDGTVNLLSATQCKRWVRRQKQSVTLQELPGNEHVNMLLNVSTVAYIKKVLF
;
A
#
# COMPACT_ATOMS: atom_id res chain seq x y z
N MET A 1 21.78 22.50 -67.32
CA MET A 1 20.68 23.45 -67.19
C MET A 1 19.85 22.99 -65.98
N GLY A 2 19.96 23.40 -64.75
CA GLY A 2 20.24 24.70 -64.13
C GLY A 2 18.92 25.29 -63.61
N GLY A 3 18.52 24.97 -62.43
CA GLY A 3 17.36 25.60 -61.86
C GLY A 3 17.36 25.41 -60.32
N ARG A 4 18.12 26.25 -59.63
CA ARG A 4 18.07 26.39 -58.14
C ARG A 4 16.86 27.23 -57.77
N HIS A 5 15.91 26.70 -56.99
CA HIS A 5 14.93 27.53 -56.27
C HIS A 5 15.45 27.74 -54.85
N ARG A 6 15.80 28.99 -54.55
CA ARG A 6 15.96 29.55 -53.22
C ARG A 6 14.53 29.72 -52.62
N VAL A 7 14.27 29.08 -51.52
CA VAL A 7 13.13 29.39 -50.64
C VAL A 7 13.66 30.28 -49.52
N THR A 8 13.14 31.48 -49.48
CA THR A 8 13.45 32.59 -48.58
C THR A 8 12.92 32.26 -47.17
N ALA A 9 13.81 32.33 -46.20
CA ALA A 9 13.52 32.29 -44.75
C ALA A 9 12.92 33.66 -44.32
N PHE A 10 11.62 33.81 -44.40
CA PHE A 10 10.91 34.93 -43.78
C PHE A 10 9.44 34.50 -43.57
N SER A 11 9.12 33.89 -42.45
CA SER A 11 7.75 33.79 -41.89
C SER A 11 7.61 32.90 -40.66
N LEU A 12 8.60 32.77 -39.78
CA LEU A 12 8.46 32.02 -38.53
C LEU A 12 8.64 32.87 -37.25
N LEU A 13 8.92 34.15 -37.37
CA LEU A 13 9.08 35.03 -36.20
C LEU A 13 7.84 35.84 -35.78
N THR A 14 6.79 35.86 -36.58
CA THR A 14 5.58 36.64 -36.31
C THR A 14 4.45 35.81 -35.65
N LEU A 15 4.56 34.49 -35.59
CA LEU A 15 3.55 33.63 -34.95
C LEU A 15 3.82 33.31 -33.48
N VAL A 16 5.05 33.56 -32.99
CA VAL A 16 5.44 33.29 -31.60
C VAL A 16 5.15 34.45 -30.66
N LEU A 17 4.96 35.66 -31.18
CA LEU A 17 4.65 36.85 -30.38
C LEU A 17 3.16 37.11 -30.13
N LEU A 18 2.26 36.37 -30.74
CA LEU A 18 0.81 36.47 -30.51
C LEU A 18 0.25 35.41 -29.55
N LEU A 19 1.05 34.45 -29.12
CA LEU A 19 0.66 33.44 -28.14
C LEU A 19 1.09 33.76 -26.69
N TRP A 20 1.76 34.90 -26.45
CA TRP A 20 2.20 35.36 -25.14
C TRP A 20 1.32 36.42 -24.48
N LEU A 21 0.20 36.78 -25.07
CA LEU A 21 -0.73 37.82 -24.55
C LEU A 21 -2.07 37.28 -24.06
N VAL A 22 -2.29 35.94 -23.98
CA VAL A 22 -3.58 35.37 -23.51
C VAL A 22 -3.41 34.45 -22.28
N SER A 23 -2.24 34.35 -21.68
CA SER A 23 -2.02 33.56 -20.42
C SER A 23 -1.63 34.45 -19.26
N GLY A 24 -2.47 35.39 -18.92
CA GLY A 24 -2.22 36.30 -17.82
C GLY A 24 -3.47 36.74 -17.07
N ARG A 25 -4.32 35.77 -16.67
CA ARG A 25 -5.26 35.98 -15.56
C ARG A 25 -5.42 34.67 -14.80
N SER A 26 -4.53 34.43 -13.86
CA SER A 26 -4.82 33.63 -12.69
C SER A 26 -6.00 34.27 -11.98
N CYS A 27 -7.20 33.76 -12.22
CA CYS A 27 -8.37 34.13 -11.45
C CYS A 27 -8.22 33.45 -10.10
N GLY A 28 -7.53 34.09 -9.16
CA GLY A 28 -7.62 33.77 -7.74
C GLY A 28 -9.08 33.87 -7.37
N GLN A 29 -9.72 32.72 -7.08
CA GLN A 29 -11.06 32.72 -6.50
C GLN A 29 -10.99 33.55 -5.21
N PRO A 30 -11.88 34.54 -5.02
CA PRO A 30 -11.91 35.29 -3.80
C PRO A 30 -12.23 34.31 -2.66
N LEU A 31 -11.38 34.27 -1.64
CA LEU A 31 -11.68 33.66 -0.35
C LEU A 31 -13.08 34.12 0.06
N ARG A 32 -14.05 33.24 0.10
CA ARG A 32 -15.39 33.52 0.62
C ARG A 32 -15.24 34.02 2.05
N LYS A 33 -15.36 35.31 2.26
CA LYS A 33 -15.50 35.89 3.59
C LYS A 33 -16.84 35.43 4.14
N CYS A 34 -16.81 34.46 5.03
CA CYS A 34 -17.97 34.14 5.84
C CYS A 34 -18.17 35.27 6.85
N ALA A 35 -19.39 35.78 6.99
CA ALA A 35 -19.74 36.80 7.96
C ALA A 35 -19.58 36.22 9.39
N GLY A 36 -18.68 36.80 10.18
CA GLY A 36 -18.38 36.42 11.57
C GLY A 36 -17.09 35.63 11.72
N ASN A 37 -16.41 35.77 12.85
CA ASN A 37 -15.12 35.13 13.24
C ASN A 37 -15.16 33.58 13.39
N LYS A 38 -16.06 32.89 12.69
CA LYS A 38 -16.07 31.42 12.62
C LYS A 38 -15.39 30.95 11.34
N PRO A 39 -14.52 29.94 11.39
CA PRO A 39 -13.96 29.32 10.17
C PRO A 39 -15.11 28.86 9.28
N CYS A 40 -15.03 29.16 7.99
CA CYS A 40 -15.96 28.62 7.00
C CYS A 40 -15.84 27.09 7.01
N GLN A 41 -16.91 26.40 7.42
CA GLN A 41 -16.93 24.94 7.31
C GLN A 41 -16.77 24.51 5.86
N SER A 42 -15.82 23.62 5.57
CA SER A 42 -15.70 23.01 4.25
C SER A 42 -17.02 22.32 3.90
N PRO A 43 -17.56 22.49 2.69
CA PRO A 43 -18.80 21.81 2.27
C PRO A 43 -18.65 20.28 2.23
N ARG A 44 -17.44 19.74 2.27
CA ARG A 44 -17.09 18.34 2.12
C ARG A 44 -16.21 17.82 3.25
N PRO A 45 -16.30 16.50 3.59
CA PRO A 45 -15.45 15.89 4.61
C PRO A 45 -14.00 15.86 4.14
N PRO A 46 -13.01 16.09 5.00
CA PRO A 46 -11.62 15.84 4.65
C PRO A 46 -11.34 14.36 4.44
N VAL A 47 -10.29 14.05 3.68
CA VAL A 47 -9.95 12.69 3.25
C VAL A 47 -8.54 12.32 3.67
N VAL A 48 -8.37 11.14 4.26
CA VAL A 48 -7.07 10.52 4.51
C VAL A 48 -6.88 9.31 3.60
N LEU A 49 -5.78 9.32 2.83
CA LEU A 49 -5.38 8.21 1.95
C LEU A 49 -4.36 7.32 2.66
N VAL A 50 -4.62 6.02 2.72
CA VAL A 50 -3.77 5.04 3.43
C VAL A 50 -3.30 3.97 2.46
N PRO A 51 -1.99 3.86 2.19
CA PRO A 51 -1.46 2.93 1.19
C PRO A 51 -1.44 1.48 1.68
N GLY A 52 -1.25 0.54 0.74
CA GLY A 52 -1.03 -0.87 0.99
C GLY A 52 0.44 -1.24 1.19
N ASP A 53 0.72 -2.53 1.11
CA ASP A 53 2.08 -3.06 1.06
C ASP A 53 2.80 -2.51 -0.16
N LEU A 54 4.08 -2.11 0.00
CA LEU A 54 4.86 -1.43 -1.05
C LEU A 54 4.25 -0.12 -1.58
N GLY A 55 3.21 0.40 -0.95
CA GLY A 55 2.33 1.44 -1.49
C GLY A 55 2.74 2.89 -1.17
N ASN A 56 3.88 3.11 -0.55
CA ASN A 56 4.50 4.42 -0.37
C ASN A 56 6.02 4.34 -0.46
N GLN A 57 6.64 5.49 -0.71
CA GLN A 57 8.09 5.61 -0.76
C GLN A 57 8.73 5.28 0.60
N LEU A 58 9.95 4.72 0.55
CA LEU A 58 10.89 4.64 1.66
C LEU A 58 12.19 5.30 1.24
N GLU A 59 12.81 6.04 2.14
CA GLU A 59 14.11 6.66 1.93
C GLU A 59 15.15 6.08 2.88
N ALA A 60 16.40 6.03 2.43
CA ALA A 60 17.52 5.55 3.22
C ALA A 60 18.65 6.59 3.30
N LYS A 61 19.33 6.65 4.44
CA LYS A 61 20.62 7.29 4.63
C LYS A 61 21.60 6.27 5.20
N LEU A 62 22.79 6.19 4.62
CA LEU A 62 23.77 5.14 4.92
C LEU A 62 25.00 5.69 5.63
N ASP A 63 25.47 4.96 6.65
CA ASP A 63 26.78 5.06 7.27
C ASP A 63 27.17 3.66 7.79
N LYS A 64 27.39 2.74 6.83
CA LYS A 64 27.51 1.29 7.08
C LYS A 64 28.94 0.91 7.47
N PRO A 65 29.11 -0.07 8.37
CA PRO A 65 30.44 -0.62 8.70
C PRO A 65 31.05 -1.38 7.53
N SER A 66 30.21 -2.06 6.71
CA SER A 66 30.61 -2.85 5.54
C SER A 66 29.51 -2.86 4.47
N VAL A 67 29.83 -3.30 3.27
CA VAL A 67 28.90 -3.45 2.15
C VAL A 67 29.01 -4.87 1.58
N VAL A 68 27.91 -5.37 1.03
CA VAL A 68 27.82 -6.72 0.45
C VAL A 68 28.50 -6.85 -0.91
N HIS A 69 28.70 -5.73 -1.59
CA HIS A 69 29.39 -5.68 -2.89
C HIS A 69 30.12 -4.34 -3.04
N TYR A 70 31.24 -4.31 -3.76
CA TYR A 70 32.09 -3.09 -3.89
C TYR A 70 31.39 -1.91 -4.59
N ILE A 71 30.33 -2.16 -5.38
CA ILE A 71 29.55 -1.10 -6.02
C ILE A 71 28.52 -0.45 -5.08
N CYS A 72 28.28 -1.05 -3.91
CA CYS A 72 27.28 -0.53 -2.97
C CYS A 72 27.83 0.71 -2.26
N TYR A 73 26.98 1.72 -2.10
CA TYR A 73 27.33 2.86 -1.26
C TYR A 73 27.46 2.44 0.19
N LYS A 74 28.62 2.77 0.79
CA LYS A 74 28.87 2.56 2.21
C LYS A 74 28.32 3.73 3.04
N LYS A 75 28.41 4.96 2.50
CA LYS A 75 27.96 6.19 3.12
C LYS A 75 27.24 7.09 2.13
N THR A 76 26.20 7.80 2.59
CA THR A 76 25.51 8.85 1.84
C THR A 76 25.36 10.10 2.69
N ASP A 77 25.48 11.28 2.08
CA ASP A 77 25.36 12.55 2.81
C ASP A 77 23.90 12.90 3.10
N THR A 78 23.00 12.53 2.21
CA THR A 78 21.55 12.80 2.27
C THR A 78 20.75 11.52 2.21
N PHE A 79 19.46 11.61 2.52
CA PHE A 79 18.49 10.55 2.22
C PHE A 79 18.32 10.42 0.72
N PHE A 80 18.11 9.19 0.25
CA PHE A 80 17.79 8.88 -1.13
C PHE A 80 16.62 7.89 -1.16
N THR A 81 15.83 7.89 -2.24
CA THR A 81 14.71 6.98 -2.41
C THR A 81 15.22 5.54 -2.56
N LEU A 82 14.86 4.70 -1.60
CA LEU A 82 15.15 3.27 -1.60
C LEU A 82 14.02 2.47 -2.27
N TRP A 83 12.78 2.89 -2.05
CA TRP A 83 11.59 2.31 -2.66
C TRP A 83 10.65 3.42 -3.18
N LEU A 84 10.22 3.44 -4.45
CA LEU A 84 10.65 2.54 -5.53
C LEU A 84 11.84 3.20 -6.27
N ASN A 85 12.93 2.47 -6.40
CA ASN A 85 14.09 2.89 -7.18
C ASN A 85 14.46 1.76 -8.17
N LEU A 86 14.01 1.89 -9.42
CA LEU A 86 14.20 0.87 -10.45
C LEU A 86 15.66 0.63 -10.82
N GLU A 87 16.52 1.64 -10.66
CA GLU A 87 17.95 1.53 -10.94
C GLU A 87 18.66 0.60 -9.95
N GLN A 88 18.15 0.50 -8.72
CA GLN A 88 18.69 -0.40 -7.71
C GLN A 88 18.14 -1.84 -7.82
N LEU A 89 17.11 -2.07 -8.64
CA LEU A 89 16.53 -3.40 -8.83
C LEU A 89 17.15 -4.19 -9.99
N VAL A 90 18.10 -3.60 -10.73
CA VAL A 90 18.82 -4.31 -11.80
C VAL A 90 19.83 -5.32 -11.23
N PRO A 91 20.23 -6.35 -11.99
CA PRO A 91 21.24 -7.30 -11.57
C PRO A 91 22.49 -6.63 -11.00
N VAL A 92 23.07 -7.19 -9.95
CA VAL A 92 24.18 -6.69 -9.11
C VAL A 92 23.76 -5.57 -8.15
N ALA A 93 23.12 -4.49 -8.61
CA ALA A 93 22.64 -3.40 -7.74
C ALA A 93 21.55 -3.88 -6.75
N ILE A 94 20.78 -4.90 -7.12
CA ILE A 94 19.75 -5.48 -6.26
C ILE A 94 20.31 -6.03 -4.94
N ASP A 95 21.56 -6.48 -4.91
CA ASP A 95 22.19 -6.94 -3.66
C ASP A 95 22.37 -5.79 -2.66
N CYS A 96 22.74 -4.60 -3.15
CA CYS A 96 22.83 -3.39 -2.35
C CYS A 96 21.45 -2.99 -1.81
N TRP A 97 20.44 -3.03 -2.69
CA TRP A 97 19.06 -2.71 -2.33
C TRP A 97 18.52 -3.68 -1.26
N MET A 98 18.69 -4.97 -1.46
CA MET A 98 18.24 -6.00 -0.51
C MET A 98 18.90 -5.83 0.87
N ASP A 99 20.21 -5.55 0.92
CA ASP A 99 20.94 -5.35 2.16
C ASP A 99 20.52 -4.06 2.89
N ASN A 100 20.08 -3.04 2.15
CA ASN A 100 19.61 -1.79 2.75
C ASN A 100 18.14 -1.86 3.23
N ILE A 101 17.26 -2.56 2.50
CA ILE A 101 15.82 -2.57 2.81
C ILE A 101 15.39 -3.68 3.77
N ARG A 102 16.20 -4.72 3.95
CA ARG A 102 15.87 -5.83 4.85
C ARG A 102 15.71 -5.36 6.30
N LEU A 103 14.96 -6.14 7.07
CA LEU A 103 14.86 -5.98 8.51
C LEU A 103 15.68 -7.06 9.23
N ILE A 104 16.08 -6.79 10.45
CA ILE A 104 16.69 -7.74 11.37
C ILE A 104 15.72 -7.97 12.51
N TYR A 105 15.24 -9.20 12.66
CA TYR A 105 14.34 -9.59 13.74
C TYR A 105 15.13 -9.94 14.99
N ASN A 106 14.76 -9.34 16.12
CA ASN A 106 15.33 -9.62 17.42
C ASN A 106 14.42 -10.62 18.16
N ARG A 107 14.89 -11.85 18.35
CA ARG A 107 14.15 -12.94 19.00
C ARG A 107 13.88 -12.73 20.49
N THR A 108 14.56 -11.78 21.13
CA THR A 108 14.38 -11.48 22.57
C THR A 108 13.32 -10.41 22.77
N THR A 109 13.34 -9.36 21.94
CA THR A 109 12.41 -8.23 22.07
C THR A 109 11.19 -8.37 21.18
N HIS A 110 11.19 -9.35 20.26
CA HIS A 110 10.12 -9.56 19.27
C HIS A 110 9.84 -8.29 18.42
N THR A 111 10.91 -7.59 18.04
CA THR A 111 10.87 -6.38 17.24
C THR A 111 11.89 -6.42 16.11
N THR A 112 11.69 -5.57 15.12
CA THR A 112 12.61 -5.45 13.98
C THR A 112 13.35 -4.13 13.96
N SER A 113 14.55 -4.14 13.40
CA SER A 113 15.38 -2.98 13.15
C SER A 113 15.98 -3.00 11.74
N SER A 114 16.40 -1.85 11.24
CA SER A 114 17.23 -1.78 10.04
C SER A 114 18.64 -2.32 10.30
N PRO A 115 19.40 -2.75 9.28
CA PRO A 115 20.79 -3.16 9.43
C PRO A 115 21.67 -2.06 10.01
N PRO A 116 22.79 -2.41 10.65
CA PRO A 116 23.73 -1.41 11.19
C PRO A 116 24.17 -0.38 10.13
N GLY A 117 24.04 0.90 10.49
CA GLY A 117 24.37 2.02 9.60
C GLY A 117 23.36 2.29 8.49
N VAL A 118 22.20 1.66 8.51
CA VAL A 118 21.08 1.96 7.60
C VAL A 118 19.98 2.67 8.37
N ASN A 119 19.73 3.93 8.04
CA ASN A 119 18.64 4.71 8.59
C ASN A 119 17.52 4.81 7.54
N ILE A 120 16.35 4.26 7.84
CA ILE A 120 15.17 4.28 6.96
C ILE A 120 14.16 5.29 7.50
N THR A 121 13.61 6.10 6.60
CA THR A 121 12.51 7.01 6.89
C THR A 121 11.35 6.82 5.91
N VAL A 122 10.16 7.20 6.36
CA VAL A 122 8.93 7.22 5.56
C VAL A 122 8.61 8.66 5.23
N PRO A 123 8.86 9.12 3.99
CA PRO A 123 8.65 10.52 3.63
C PRO A 123 7.17 10.85 3.41
N GLY A 124 6.82 12.11 3.64
CA GLY A 124 5.55 12.68 3.17
C GLY A 124 4.33 12.37 4.03
N PHE A 125 4.47 12.08 5.34
CA PHE A 125 3.32 11.99 6.23
C PHE A 125 2.54 13.33 6.25
N GLY A 126 1.23 13.27 6.06
CA GLY A 126 0.38 14.46 5.88
C GLY A 126 0.39 15.04 4.46
N GLN A 127 1.27 14.57 3.57
CA GLN A 127 1.33 14.92 2.15
C GLN A 127 0.91 13.73 1.31
N THR A 128 0.62 13.93 0.02
CA THR A 128 0.14 12.85 -0.86
C THR A 128 1.21 12.32 -1.82
N TYR A 129 2.30 13.05 -2.05
CA TYR A 129 3.25 12.77 -3.12
C TYR A 129 3.92 11.39 -3.01
N SER A 130 4.25 10.93 -1.79
CA SER A 130 4.97 9.67 -1.56
C SER A 130 4.12 8.41 -1.79
N LEU A 131 2.79 8.57 -1.88
CA LEU A 131 1.83 7.51 -2.21
C LEU A 131 1.09 7.75 -3.53
N GLU A 132 1.16 8.94 -4.12
CA GLU A 132 0.68 9.15 -5.49
C GLU A 132 1.59 8.46 -6.51
N TYR A 133 2.90 8.59 -6.31
CA TYR A 133 3.93 7.95 -7.11
C TYR A 133 4.98 7.29 -6.21
N LEU A 134 5.21 6.01 -6.41
CA LEU A 134 6.24 5.26 -5.67
C LEU A 134 7.66 5.61 -6.14
N ASP A 135 7.79 5.96 -7.42
CA ASP A 135 9.03 6.46 -8.04
C ASP A 135 9.00 8.00 -8.12
N PRO A 136 9.99 8.71 -7.55
CA PRO A 136 10.08 10.17 -7.58
C PRO A 136 10.11 10.76 -8.99
N SER A 137 10.53 10.00 -10.02
CA SER A 137 10.48 10.44 -11.43
C SER A 137 9.05 10.55 -11.98
N LYS A 138 8.04 10.11 -11.21
CA LYS A 138 6.61 10.16 -11.55
C LYS A 138 6.26 9.43 -12.86
N ARG A 139 6.98 8.35 -13.16
CA ARG A 139 6.66 7.49 -14.30
C ARG A 139 5.40 6.65 -14.01
N SER A 140 4.69 6.29 -15.08
CA SER A 140 3.45 5.50 -14.96
C SER A 140 3.62 4.16 -14.23
N VAL A 141 4.80 3.54 -14.32
CA VAL A 141 5.12 2.30 -13.60
C VAL A 141 5.04 2.44 -12.08
N GLY A 142 5.33 3.64 -11.55
CA GLY A 142 5.23 3.92 -10.11
C GLY A 142 3.93 4.61 -9.70
N MET A 143 2.98 4.78 -10.60
CA MET A 143 1.71 5.45 -10.28
C MET A 143 0.85 4.58 -9.37
N TYR A 144 0.41 5.15 -8.26
CA TYR A 144 -0.39 4.43 -7.28
C TYR A 144 -1.66 5.23 -6.91
N PHE A 145 -1.68 6.06 -5.89
CA PHE A 145 -2.88 6.84 -5.52
C PHE A 145 -3.15 8.07 -6.40
N PHE A 146 -2.33 8.36 -7.39
CA PHE A 146 -2.41 9.61 -8.17
C PHE A 146 -3.82 9.89 -8.73
N ASN A 147 -4.48 8.90 -9.35
CA ASN A 147 -5.80 9.14 -9.96
C ASN A 147 -6.87 9.50 -8.93
N ILE A 148 -6.87 8.84 -7.77
CA ILE A 148 -7.80 9.17 -6.68
C ILE A 148 -7.48 10.57 -6.12
N ALA A 149 -6.20 10.87 -5.86
CA ALA A 149 -5.78 12.17 -5.36
C ALA A 149 -6.11 13.29 -6.35
N GLN A 150 -5.90 13.06 -7.65
CA GLN A 150 -6.22 14.02 -8.69
C GLN A 150 -7.73 14.23 -8.81
N ALA A 151 -8.53 13.17 -8.79
CA ALA A 151 -9.99 13.28 -8.81
C ALA A 151 -10.51 14.09 -7.60
N LEU A 152 -9.94 13.89 -6.41
CA LEU A 152 -10.26 14.70 -5.24
C LEU A 152 -9.94 16.18 -5.49
N VAL A 153 -8.77 16.49 -6.07
CA VAL A 153 -8.40 17.88 -6.43
C VAL A 153 -9.36 18.46 -7.46
N ASP A 154 -9.74 17.71 -8.48
CA ASP A 154 -10.72 18.14 -9.48
C ASP A 154 -12.10 18.42 -8.87
N TRP A 155 -12.42 17.78 -7.74
CA TRP A 155 -13.63 18.08 -6.96
C TRP A 155 -13.41 19.20 -5.94
N GLY A 156 -12.24 19.84 -5.96
CA GLY A 156 -11.90 21.06 -5.22
C GLY A 156 -11.21 20.80 -3.87
N TYR A 157 -10.67 19.61 -3.60
CA TYR A 157 -9.78 19.34 -2.46
C TYR A 157 -8.38 19.91 -2.71
N THR A 158 -7.66 20.14 -1.63
CA THR A 158 -6.28 20.67 -1.66
C THR A 158 -5.33 19.65 -1.01
N ARG A 159 -4.33 19.21 -1.77
CA ARG A 159 -3.28 18.32 -1.26
C ARG A 159 -2.56 18.92 -0.06
N GLY A 160 -2.34 18.10 0.98
CA GLY A 160 -1.69 18.54 2.22
C GLY A 160 -2.55 19.35 3.17
N ASP A 161 -3.80 19.65 2.77
CA ASP A 161 -4.79 20.37 3.58
C ASP A 161 -5.98 19.46 3.90
N ASP A 162 -6.99 19.41 3.05
CA ASP A 162 -8.21 18.61 3.24
C ASP A 162 -8.15 17.23 2.53
N VAL A 163 -7.08 16.92 1.79
CA VAL A 163 -6.68 15.56 1.42
C VAL A 163 -5.22 15.32 1.83
N ARG A 164 -5.02 14.37 2.73
CA ARG A 164 -3.69 14.02 3.26
C ARG A 164 -3.39 12.53 3.12
N GLY A 165 -2.11 12.21 2.95
CA GLY A 165 -1.62 10.83 2.93
C GLY A 165 -1.10 10.41 4.29
N ALA A 166 -1.26 9.14 4.61
CA ALA A 166 -0.72 8.52 5.82
C ALA A 166 0.20 7.34 5.45
N PRO A 167 1.38 7.61 4.85
CA PRO A 167 2.39 6.59 4.57
C PRO A 167 2.96 6.02 5.86
N TYR A 168 3.40 4.75 5.81
CA TYR A 168 3.98 4.03 6.95
C TYR A 168 5.07 3.06 6.50
N ASP A 169 5.84 2.52 7.46
CA ASP A 169 6.81 1.47 7.17
C ASP A 169 6.08 0.16 6.89
N TRP A 170 5.79 -0.09 5.61
CA TRP A 170 5.02 -1.26 5.14
C TRP A 170 5.75 -2.60 5.33
N ARG A 171 7.06 -2.60 5.67
CA ARG A 171 7.80 -3.82 6.00
C ARG A 171 7.38 -4.40 7.35
N LYS A 172 6.75 -3.59 8.20
CA LYS A 172 6.34 -3.91 9.57
C LYS A 172 4.85 -4.23 9.65
N ALA A 173 4.44 -4.83 10.76
CA ALA A 173 3.04 -4.98 11.14
C ALA A 173 2.63 -3.88 12.14
N PRO A 174 1.33 -3.70 12.42
CA PRO A 174 0.84 -2.62 13.28
C PRO A 174 1.48 -2.53 14.66
N ASN A 175 1.82 -3.67 15.29
CA ASN A 175 2.45 -3.72 16.61
C ASN A 175 3.80 -2.99 16.70
N GLU A 176 4.49 -2.82 15.56
CA GLU A 176 5.77 -2.11 15.48
C GLU A 176 5.67 -0.67 14.93
N ASN A 177 4.48 -0.19 14.58
CA ASN A 177 4.24 1.14 14.00
C ASN A 177 3.45 2.05 14.97
N LYS A 178 3.75 2.05 16.26
CA LYS A 178 2.99 2.80 17.29
C LYS A 178 3.01 4.31 17.05
N ASP A 179 4.15 4.89 16.74
CA ASP A 179 4.30 6.32 16.50
C ASP A 179 3.49 6.79 15.29
N TYR A 180 3.38 5.95 14.26
CA TYR A 180 2.51 6.18 13.12
C TYR A 180 1.05 6.34 13.56
N PHE A 181 0.53 5.48 14.42
CA PHE A 181 -0.87 5.55 14.88
C PHE A 181 -1.13 6.78 15.73
N LEU A 182 -0.17 7.22 16.54
CA LEU A 182 -0.28 8.47 17.29
C LEU A 182 -0.35 9.68 16.33
N ALA A 183 0.54 9.72 15.35
CA ALA A 183 0.56 10.78 14.33
C ALA A 183 -0.73 10.76 13.48
N LEU A 184 -1.24 9.58 13.12
CA LEU A 184 -2.48 9.41 12.38
C LEU A 184 -3.69 9.94 13.17
N GLN A 185 -3.78 9.61 14.45
CA GLN A 185 -4.84 10.12 15.34
C GLN A 185 -4.82 11.65 15.39
N GLN A 186 -3.67 12.25 15.64
CA GLN A 186 -3.49 13.70 15.69
C GLN A 186 -3.89 14.36 14.37
N MET A 187 -3.44 13.80 13.23
CA MET A 187 -3.77 14.31 11.90
C MET A 187 -5.29 14.27 11.63
N ILE A 188 -5.97 13.18 11.99
CA ILE A 188 -7.42 13.04 11.84
C ILE A 188 -8.16 14.07 12.69
N GLU A 189 -7.76 14.24 13.96
CA GLU A 189 -8.35 15.21 14.88
C GLU A 189 -8.18 16.65 14.39
N GLU A 190 -6.98 17.00 13.91
CA GLU A 190 -6.69 18.29 13.29
C GLU A 190 -7.55 18.53 12.04
N MET A 191 -7.55 17.59 11.09
CA MET A 191 -8.31 17.72 9.85
C MET A 191 -9.82 17.87 10.11
N ALA A 192 -10.36 17.06 11.03
CA ALA A 192 -11.77 17.12 11.38
C ALA A 192 -12.14 18.46 12.07
N THR A 193 -11.26 18.96 12.95
CA THR A 193 -11.45 20.23 13.66
C THR A 193 -11.42 21.40 12.69
N ASN A 194 -10.42 21.46 11.81
CA ASN A 194 -10.26 22.53 10.82
C ASN A 194 -11.42 22.57 9.82
N ALA A 195 -11.90 21.40 9.39
CA ALA A 195 -13.03 21.31 8.46
C ALA A 195 -14.40 21.47 9.15
N GLY A 196 -14.48 21.35 10.48
CA GLY A 196 -15.74 21.27 11.23
C GLY A 196 -16.58 20.04 10.87
N ARG A 197 -15.98 18.97 10.35
CA ARG A 197 -16.62 17.74 9.87
C ARG A 197 -15.74 16.51 10.07
N PRO A 198 -16.32 15.34 10.32
CA PRO A 198 -15.56 14.10 10.44
C PRO A 198 -14.92 13.69 9.11
N VAL A 199 -13.79 12.97 9.20
CA VAL A 199 -12.92 12.55 8.11
C VAL A 199 -13.46 11.29 7.41
N VAL A 200 -13.20 11.14 6.12
CA VAL A 200 -13.34 9.89 5.38
C VAL A 200 -11.95 9.25 5.21
N LEU A 201 -11.83 7.99 5.65
CA LEU A 201 -10.64 7.18 5.44
C LEU A 201 -10.78 6.41 4.13
N ILE A 202 -9.79 6.48 3.24
CA ILE A 202 -9.71 5.66 2.02
C ILE A 202 -8.42 4.87 2.10
N ALA A 203 -8.52 3.56 2.28
CA ALA A 203 -7.37 2.69 2.36
C ALA A 203 -7.38 1.64 1.24
N HIS A 204 -6.19 1.23 0.82
CA HIS A 204 -6.00 0.18 -0.18
C HIS A 204 -5.20 -0.99 0.39
N SER A 205 -5.57 -2.22 -0.02
CA SER A 205 -4.80 -3.44 0.28
C SER A 205 -4.50 -3.59 1.79
N MET A 206 -3.26 -3.85 2.19
CA MET A 206 -2.82 -3.97 3.58
C MET A 206 -3.17 -2.73 4.43
N GLY A 207 -3.25 -1.54 3.84
CA GLY A 207 -3.65 -0.31 4.54
C GLY A 207 -5.03 -0.42 5.20
N ASN A 208 -5.92 -1.25 4.65
CA ASN A 208 -7.21 -1.53 5.28
C ASN A 208 -7.06 -2.28 6.60
N MET A 209 -6.12 -3.21 6.67
CA MET A 209 -5.84 -3.95 7.90
C MET A 209 -5.22 -3.03 8.96
N TYR A 210 -4.35 -2.09 8.55
CA TYR A 210 -3.83 -1.04 9.43
C TYR A 210 -4.95 -0.15 9.96
N MET A 211 -5.91 0.24 9.11
CA MET A 211 -7.05 1.06 9.55
C MET A 211 -8.00 0.27 10.45
N LEU A 212 -8.24 -1.01 10.19
CA LEU A 212 -9.05 -1.85 11.08
C LEU A 212 -8.40 -1.96 12.46
N TYR A 213 -7.08 -2.20 12.53
CA TYR A 213 -6.34 -2.23 13.78
C TYR A 213 -6.43 -0.89 14.51
N PHE A 214 -6.18 0.23 13.83
CA PHE A 214 -6.28 1.57 14.39
C PHE A 214 -7.67 1.87 14.95
N LEU A 215 -8.73 1.63 14.18
CA LEU A 215 -10.11 1.88 14.60
C LEU A 215 -10.54 1.01 15.79
N ASN A 216 -10.02 -0.21 15.88
CA ASN A 216 -10.28 -1.09 17.02
C ASN A 216 -9.60 -0.64 18.32
N GLN A 217 -8.56 0.19 18.25
CA GLN A 217 -7.92 0.81 19.39
C GLN A 217 -8.63 2.10 19.85
N GLN A 218 -9.55 2.66 19.04
CA GLN A 218 -10.21 3.92 19.36
C GLN A 218 -11.54 3.71 20.11
N PRO A 219 -11.84 4.54 21.13
CA PRO A 219 -13.15 4.53 21.77
C PRO A 219 -14.28 4.89 20.77
N GLN A 220 -15.47 4.31 20.94
CA GLN A 220 -16.58 4.57 20.02
C GLN A 220 -16.91 6.07 19.94
N ALA A 221 -16.90 6.79 21.05
CA ALA A 221 -17.14 8.24 21.08
C ALA A 221 -16.14 9.05 20.23
N TRP A 222 -14.86 8.59 20.17
CA TRP A 222 -13.86 9.19 19.30
C TRP A 222 -14.21 8.94 17.83
N LYS A 223 -14.56 7.70 17.48
CA LYS A 223 -14.97 7.31 16.12
C LYS A 223 -16.18 8.10 15.64
N ASP A 224 -17.21 8.21 16.48
CA ASP A 224 -18.44 8.95 16.18
C ASP A 224 -18.18 10.45 15.95
N LYS A 225 -17.17 11.00 16.61
CA LYS A 225 -16.80 12.41 16.47
C LYS A 225 -15.95 12.68 15.22
N TYR A 226 -15.01 11.81 14.91
CA TYR A 226 -13.95 12.11 13.94
C TYR A 226 -14.02 11.35 12.63
N ILE A 227 -14.78 10.25 12.55
CA ILE A 227 -14.83 9.40 11.34
C ILE A 227 -16.23 9.40 10.74
N LYS A 228 -16.37 9.90 9.51
CA LYS A 228 -17.61 9.83 8.72
C LYS A 228 -17.82 8.44 8.12
N ALA A 229 -16.78 7.91 7.46
CA ALA A 229 -16.81 6.62 6.77
C ALA A 229 -15.41 6.07 6.55
N PHE A 230 -15.33 4.76 6.36
CA PHE A 230 -14.15 4.03 5.95
C PHE A 230 -14.42 3.35 4.60
N ILE A 231 -13.73 3.78 3.54
CA ILE A 231 -13.77 3.18 2.21
C ILE A 231 -12.57 2.26 2.10
N ALA A 232 -12.84 0.96 2.07
CA ALA A 232 -11.84 -0.10 1.98
C ALA A 232 -11.77 -0.61 0.54
N LEU A 233 -10.60 -0.49 -0.08
CA LEU A 233 -10.34 -0.90 -1.45
C LEU A 233 -9.44 -2.14 -1.46
N GLY A 234 -9.90 -3.26 -2.01
CA GLY A 234 -9.13 -4.49 -2.19
C GLY A 234 -8.51 -5.06 -0.89
N ALA A 235 -9.27 -5.09 0.18
CA ALA A 235 -8.76 -5.41 1.51
C ALA A 235 -8.51 -6.91 1.71
N PRO A 236 -7.32 -7.33 2.16
CA PRO A 236 -6.98 -8.73 2.47
C PRO A 236 -7.40 -9.12 3.90
N TRP A 237 -8.69 -9.01 4.25
CA TRP A 237 -9.18 -9.19 5.61
C TRP A 237 -8.81 -10.50 6.28
N ALA A 238 -8.63 -11.56 5.48
CA ALA A 238 -8.26 -12.90 5.96
C ALA A 238 -6.91 -13.38 5.40
N GLY A 239 -6.03 -12.44 5.07
CA GLY A 239 -4.73 -12.73 4.48
C GLY A 239 -4.79 -13.01 2.98
N VAL A 240 -3.65 -13.35 2.41
CA VAL A 240 -3.41 -13.50 0.96
C VAL A 240 -2.65 -14.80 0.69
N ALA A 241 -3.18 -15.70 -0.14
CA ALA A 241 -2.49 -16.95 -0.46
C ALA A 241 -1.14 -16.73 -1.16
N LYS A 242 -1.00 -15.67 -1.96
CA LYS A 242 0.26 -15.30 -2.64
C LYS A 242 1.43 -15.17 -1.66
N THR A 243 1.21 -14.76 -0.41
CA THR A 243 2.29 -14.63 0.59
C THR A 243 2.95 -15.97 0.93
N LEU A 244 2.26 -17.09 0.73
CA LEU A 244 2.88 -18.42 0.86
C LEU A 244 3.99 -18.61 -0.17
N ARG A 245 3.78 -18.19 -1.43
CA ARG A 245 4.83 -18.20 -2.44
C ARG A 245 5.98 -17.28 -2.06
N VAL A 246 5.67 -16.09 -1.53
CA VAL A 246 6.68 -15.11 -1.10
C VAL A 246 7.64 -15.74 -0.07
N ILE A 247 7.14 -16.45 0.94
CA ILE A 247 7.99 -17.07 1.96
C ILE A 247 8.66 -18.38 1.51
N THR A 248 8.10 -19.09 0.55
CA THR A 248 8.67 -20.36 0.04
C THR A 248 9.69 -20.14 -1.06
N SER A 249 9.29 -19.64 -2.22
CA SER A 249 10.14 -19.48 -3.40
C SER A 249 10.39 -18.02 -3.82
N GLY A 250 9.80 -17.05 -3.10
CA GLY A 250 9.87 -15.63 -3.44
C GLY A 250 8.88 -15.24 -4.55
N ASP A 251 8.65 -13.93 -4.67
CA ASP A 251 7.81 -13.36 -5.71
C ASP A 251 8.42 -12.05 -6.21
N ASN A 252 8.50 -11.88 -7.53
CA ASN A 252 9.08 -10.67 -8.11
C ASN A 252 8.14 -9.46 -8.16
N ASN A 253 6.93 -9.57 -7.62
CA ASN A 253 5.91 -8.53 -7.60
C ASN A 253 5.63 -7.89 -8.98
N GLY A 254 5.71 -8.70 -10.04
CA GLY A 254 5.51 -8.25 -11.41
C GLY A 254 6.68 -7.47 -12.02
N ILE A 255 7.84 -7.41 -11.37
CA ILE A 255 9.05 -6.77 -11.88
C ILE A 255 9.93 -7.81 -12.60
N PRO A 256 9.93 -7.88 -13.95
CA PRO A 256 10.51 -9.01 -14.70
C PRO A 256 12.02 -9.20 -14.50
N VAL A 257 12.75 -8.13 -14.18
CA VAL A 257 14.22 -8.18 -13.99
C VAL A 257 14.61 -8.83 -12.66
N ILE A 258 13.68 -9.02 -11.74
CA ILE A 258 13.91 -9.62 -10.43
C ILE A 258 13.65 -11.12 -10.51
N ARG A 259 14.63 -11.93 -10.08
CA ARG A 259 14.45 -13.37 -9.90
C ARG A 259 13.77 -13.63 -8.55
N PRO A 260 12.62 -14.35 -8.51
CA PRO A 260 11.90 -14.62 -7.25
C PRO A 260 12.78 -15.22 -6.14
N LEU A 261 13.53 -16.27 -6.44
CA LEU A 261 14.44 -16.90 -5.46
C LEU A 261 15.52 -15.95 -4.93
N LYS A 262 15.95 -14.96 -5.72
CA LYS A 262 16.96 -13.98 -5.29
C LYS A 262 16.39 -13.04 -4.22
N ILE A 263 15.19 -12.50 -4.44
CA ILE A 263 14.56 -11.52 -3.56
C ILE A 263 13.93 -12.16 -2.31
N ARG A 264 13.67 -13.46 -2.32
CA ARG A 264 13.06 -14.22 -1.23
C ARG A 264 13.71 -13.93 0.13
N SER A 265 15.04 -13.89 0.17
CA SER A 265 15.78 -13.66 1.43
C SER A 265 15.44 -12.31 2.06
N GLN A 266 15.23 -11.27 1.26
CA GLN A 266 14.79 -9.96 1.73
C GLN A 266 13.30 -10.00 2.12
N GLN A 267 12.43 -10.56 1.29
CA GLN A 267 10.98 -10.63 1.54
C GLN A 267 10.64 -11.37 2.84
N ARG A 268 11.41 -12.39 3.20
CA ARG A 268 11.29 -13.11 4.47
C ARG A 268 11.59 -12.23 5.69
N THR A 269 12.27 -11.11 5.54
CA THR A 269 12.58 -10.21 6.67
C THR A 269 11.44 -9.25 7.02
N ALA A 270 10.49 -9.05 6.12
CA ALA A 270 9.34 -8.18 6.36
C ALA A 270 8.29 -8.90 7.24
N VAL A 271 7.98 -8.31 8.39
CA VAL A 271 6.97 -8.84 9.33
C VAL A 271 5.59 -8.86 8.68
N SER A 272 5.29 -7.85 7.85
CA SER A 272 4.05 -7.76 7.07
C SER A 272 3.79 -9.00 6.21
N THR A 273 4.84 -9.61 5.64
CA THR A 273 4.70 -10.85 4.85
C THR A 273 4.15 -12.01 5.72
N SER A 274 4.68 -12.21 6.93
CA SER A 274 4.18 -13.24 7.85
C SER A 274 2.78 -12.90 8.39
N TRP A 275 2.48 -11.62 8.59
CA TRP A 275 1.16 -11.15 9.02
C TRP A 275 0.08 -11.40 7.97
N LEU A 276 0.39 -11.20 6.68
CA LEU A 276 -0.54 -11.35 5.57
C LEU A 276 -0.82 -12.81 5.15
N LEU A 277 -0.24 -13.82 5.80
CA LEU A 277 -0.59 -15.21 5.53
C LEU A 277 -2.07 -15.50 5.77
N PRO A 278 -2.68 -16.42 5.02
CA PRO A 278 -4.06 -16.87 5.22
C PRO A 278 -4.38 -17.19 6.67
N TYR A 279 -5.58 -16.79 7.15
CA TYR A 279 -6.00 -16.99 8.53
C TYR A 279 -6.87 -18.24 8.70
N SER A 280 -6.55 -19.08 9.69
CA SER A 280 -7.22 -20.38 9.95
C SER A 280 -8.68 -20.26 10.35
N HIS A 281 -9.16 -19.09 10.80
CA HIS A 281 -10.57 -18.85 11.14
C HIS A 281 -11.44 -18.52 9.90
N THR A 282 -10.83 -18.33 8.73
CA THR A 282 -11.53 -17.99 7.48
C THR A 282 -11.29 -19.00 6.39
N TRP A 283 -10.05 -19.43 6.19
CA TRP A 283 -9.69 -20.41 5.19
C TRP A 283 -10.07 -21.82 5.65
N PRO A 284 -10.58 -22.70 4.76
CA PRO A 284 -10.87 -24.09 5.12
C PRO A 284 -9.62 -24.78 5.68
N LYS A 285 -9.77 -25.44 6.82
CA LYS A 285 -8.66 -26.06 7.55
C LYS A 285 -8.06 -27.26 6.84
N ASP A 286 -8.81 -27.89 5.97
CA ASP A 286 -8.45 -29.06 5.15
C ASP A 286 -7.96 -28.67 3.74
N LYS A 287 -8.06 -27.38 3.37
CA LYS A 287 -7.63 -26.92 2.06
C LYS A 287 -6.10 -26.94 1.98
N VAL A 288 -5.55 -27.73 1.06
CA VAL A 288 -4.12 -27.75 0.76
C VAL A 288 -3.75 -26.47 0.04
N LEU A 289 -2.86 -25.68 0.66
CA LEU A 289 -2.35 -24.42 0.12
C LEU A 289 -0.97 -24.60 -0.49
N ILE A 290 -0.16 -25.50 0.04
CA ILE A 290 1.13 -25.90 -0.53
C ILE A 290 1.16 -27.43 -0.60
N GLN A 291 1.43 -27.94 -1.80
CA GLN A 291 1.64 -29.37 -2.06
C GLN A 291 3.09 -29.60 -2.48
N THR A 292 3.74 -30.55 -1.81
CA THR A 292 5.06 -31.07 -2.22
C THR A 292 4.94 -32.57 -2.47
N PRO A 293 5.94 -33.25 -3.05
CA PRO A 293 5.90 -34.69 -3.24
C PRO A 293 5.76 -35.51 -1.95
N THR A 294 6.11 -34.93 -0.80
CA THR A 294 6.15 -35.63 0.48
C THR A 294 5.19 -35.06 1.52
N THR A 295 4.70 -33.85 1.34
CA THR A 295 3.96 -33.14 2.38
C THR A 295 2.96 -32.16 1.78
N ASN A 296 1.77 -32.10 2.37
CA ASN A 296 0.78 -31.08 2.14
C ASN A 296 0.72 -30.13 3.34
N TYR A 297 0.59 -28.83 3.08
CA TYR A 297 0.41 -27.81 4.11
C TYR A 297 -0.88 -27.06 3.91
N THR A 298 -1.63 -26.91 4.99
CA THR A 298 -2.86 -26.15 5.12
C THR A 298 -2.63 -24.92 5.99
N VAL A 299 -3.65 -24.12 6.27
CA VAL A 299 -3.57 -23.02 7.26
C VAL A 299 -3.25 -23.50 8.68
N MET A 300 -3.36 -24.81 8.96
CA MET A 300 -3.06 -25.39 10.27
C MET A 300 -1.60 -25.82 10.41
N ASP A 301 -0.83 -25.82 9.33
CA ASP A 301 0.52 -26.43 9.29
C ASP A 301 1.66 -25.38 9.29
N TYR A 302 1.40 -24.11 9.62
CA TYR A 302 2.41 -23.06 9.51
C TYR A 302 3.65 -23.30 10.36
N GLN A 303 3.50 -23.79 11.59
CA GLN A 303 4.66 -24.13 12.43
C GLN A 303 5.57 -25.15 11.72
N ARG A 304 4.97 -26.20 11.16
CA ARG A 304 5.70 -27.21 10.38
C ARG A 304 6.30 -26.60 9.11
N LEU A 305 5.53 -25.83 8.35
CA LEU A 305 6.01 -25.16 7.14
C LEU A 305 7.25 -24.31 7.41
N TYR A 306 7.21 -23.45 8.43
CA TYR A 306 8.35 -22.61 8.79
C TYR A 306 9.57 -23.43 9.29
N SER A 307 9.34 -24.57 9.95
CA SER A 307 10.41 -25.50 10.33
C SER A 307 11.03 -26.15 9.09
N ASP A 308 10.22 -26.63 8.15
CA ASP A 308 10.71 -27.28 6.93
C ASP A 308 11.40 -26.30 5.97
N LEU A 309 11.10 -24.98 6.08
CA LEU A 309 11.79 -23.90 5.38
C LEU A 309 13.08 -23.43 6.06
N ASP A 310 13.43 -23.98 7.24
CA ASP A 310 14.51 -23.46 8.13
C ASP A 310 14.37 -21.94 8.35
N PHE A 311 13.13 -21.49 8.55
CA PHE A 311 12.82 -20.06 8.71
C PHE A 311 12.15 -19.77 10.05
N LYS A 312 12.92 -19.94 11.11
CA LYS A 312 12.46 -19.81 12.50
C LYS A 312 11.93 -18.41 12.85
N ASP A 313 12.58 -17.36 12.35
CA ASP A 313 12.15 -15.97 12.59
C ASP A 313 10.76 -15.70 12.00
N GLY A 314 10.44 -16.27 10.84
CA GLY A 314 9.14 -16.15 10.23
C GLY A 314 8.01 -16.74 11.09
N TRP A 315 8.27 -17.87 11.76
CA TRP A 315 7.30 -18.44 12.71
C TRP A 315 7.08 -17.52 13.91
N LEU A 316 8.13 -16.94 14.47
CA LEU A 316 8.01 -15.98 15.57
C LEU A 316 7.27 -14.71 15.13
N MET A 317 7.61 -14.16 13.96
CA MET A 317 6.87 -13.02 13.38
C MET A 317 5.37 -13.33 13.19
N ARG A 318 5.03 -14.57 12.78
CA ARG A 318 3.64 -15.00 12.66
C ARG A 318 2.94 -15.03 14.01
N GLN A 319 3.58 -15.60 15.03
CA GLN A 319 3.03 -15.64 16.39
C GLN A 319 2.82 -14.24 16.98
N ASP A 320 3.73 -13.30 16.71
CA ASP A 320 3.64 -11.92 17.18
C ASP A 320 2.49 -11.15 16.53
N THR A 321 2.04 -11.56 15.35
CA THR A 321 1.13 -10.78 14.53
C THR A 321 -0.25 -11.44 14.30
N GLU A 322 -0.36 -12.75 14.45
CA GLU A 322 -1.60 -13.46 14.12
C GLU A 322 -2.81 -12.95 14.91
N SER A 323 -2.63 -12.60 16.18
CA SER A 323 -3.71 -12.14 17.05
C SER A 323 -4.17 -10.71 16.78
N LEU A 324 -3.40 -9.89 16.04
CA LEU A 324 -3.69 -8.46 15.87
C LEU A 324 -5.08 -8.19 15.26
N LEU A 325 -5.54 -9.06 14.35
CA LEU A 325 -6.83 -8.95 13.69
C LEU A 325 -7.58 -10.30 13.62
N PHE A 326 -7.22 -11.26 14.47
CA PHE A 326 -7.75 -12.62 14.37
C PHE A 326 -9.29 -12.67 14.36
N ASP A 327 -9.95 -11.94 15.25
CA ASP A 327 -11.42 -11.96 15.38
C ASP A 327 -12.15 -11.11 14.34
N LEU A 328 -11.45 -10.34 13.51
CA LEU A 328 -12.02 -9.35 12.60
C LEU A 328 -13.10 -8.53 13.31
N THR A 329 -12.75 -7.95 14.45
CA THR A 329 -13.64 -7.07 15.22
C THR A 329 -14.11 -5.92 14.34
N PRO A 330 -15.43 -5.63 14.28
CA PRO A 330 -15.96 -4.55 13.47
C PRO A 330 -15.31 -3.21 13.80
N PRO A 331 -15.04 -2.34 12.81
CA PRO A 331 -14.38 -1.05 13.05
C PRO A 331 -15.25 -0.04 13.80
N GLY A 332 -16.57 -0.25 13.87
CA GLY A 332 -17.49 0.65 14.58
C GLY A 332 -17.74 1.99 13.87
N VAL A 333 -17.54 2.03 12.56
CA VAL A 333 -17.82 3.18 11.67
C VAL A 333 -18.58 2.71 10.43
N ALA A 334 -19.16 3.62 9.65
CA ALA A 334 -19.75 3.26 8.36
C ALA A 334 -18.62 2.74 7.43
N VAL A 335 -18.82 1.56 6.82
CA VAL A 335 -17.83 0.89 5.96
C VAL A 335 -18.36 0.70 4.56
N HIS A 336 -17.51 0.99 3.59
CA HIS A 336 -17.73 0.67 2.17
C HIS A 336 -16.59 -0.25 1.72
N CYS A 337 -16.89 -1.56 1.57
CA CYS A 337 -15.93 -2.57 1.10
C CYS A 337 -16.03 -2.71 -0.42
N LEU A 338 -15.05 -2.20 -1.15
CA LEU A 338 -14.94 -2.38 -2.59
C LEU A 338 -13.89 -3.47 -2.86
N TYR A 339 -14.25 -4.47 -3.67
CA TYR A 339 -13.35 -5.59 -3.98
C TYR A 339 -13.49 -6.02 -5.44
N GLY A 340 -12.37 -6.42 -6.04
CA GLY A 340 -12.33 -7.02 -7.37
C GLY A 340 -12.68 -8.51 -7.34
N SER A 341 -13.22 -9.00 -8.45
CA SER A 341 -13.55 -10.41 -8.67
C SER A 341 -13.37 -10.80 -10.13
N GLY A 342 -13.39 -12.10 -10.42
CA GLY A 342 -13.28 -12.63 -11.78
C GLY A 342 -11.86 -12.55 -12.37
N ILE A 343 -10.85 -12.20 -11.58
CA ILE A 343 -9.44 -12.20 -12.00
C ILE A 343 -8.75 -13.44 -11.42
N PRO A 344 -8.07 -14.27 -12.26
CA PRO A 344 -7.29 -15.40 -11.76
C PRO A 344 -6.31 -14.95 -10.66
N THR A 345 -6.47 -15.51 -9.48
CA THR A 345 -5.73 -15.14 -8.26
C THR A 345 -5.08 -16.38 -7.67
N SER A 346 -3.78 -16.29 -7.35
CA SER A 346 -3.04 -17.41 -6.76
C SER A 346 -3.73 -17.91 -5.49
N GLU A 347 -4.06 -19.20 -5.43
CA GLU A 347 -4.79 -19.79 -4.32
C GLU A 347 -4.05 -20.95 -3.64
N ALA A 348 -3.29 -21.74 -4.41
CA ALA A 348 -2.42 -22.79 -3.90
C ALA A 348 -1.19 -23.01 -4.79
N PHE A 349 -0.21 -23.72 -4.29
CA PHE A 349 1.11 -23.88 -4.93
C PHE A 349 1.55 -25.33 -4.90
N GLN A 350 1.92 -25.88 -6.06
CA GLN A 350 2.40 -27.25 -6.21
C GLN A 350 3.89 -27.24 -6.54
N TYR A 351 4.68 -27.82 -5.68
CA TYR A 351 6.13 -27.91 -5.79
C TYR A 351 6.62 -29.29 -6.23
N THR A 352 7.72 -29.32 -6.92
CA THR A 352 8.49 -30.54 -7.21
C THR A 352 9.39 -30.93 -6.04
N SER A 353 10.22 -31.97 -6.23
CA SER A 353 11.21 -32.42 -5.24
C SER A 353 12.30 -31.39 -4.87
N LYS A 354 12.36 -30.26 -5.58
CA LYS A 354 13.29 -29.15 -5.30
C LYS A 354 12.69 -28.08 -4.38
N PHE A 355 11.53 -28.35 -3.76
CA PHE A 355 10.95 -27.45 -2.76
C PHE A 355 11.97 -27.09 -1.67
N PRO A 356 12.09 -25.81 -1.25
CA PRO A 356 11.39 -24.61 -1.74
C PRO A 356 12.13 -23.85 -2.86
N ASP A 357 13.25 -24.38 -3.39
CA ASP A 357 14.20 -23.67 -4.26
C ASP A 357 13.84 -23.80 -5.75
N VAL A 358 12.56 -23.77 -6.05
CA VAL A 358 12.02 -23.85 -7.42
C VAL A 358 10.71 -23.05 -7.49
N ASP A 359 10.39 -22.53 -8.67
CA ASP A 359 9.07 -21.94 -8.91
C ASP A 359 7.98 -23.04 -8.88
N PRO A 360 6.86 -22.81 -8.15
CA PRO A 360 5.76 -23.74 -8.11
C PRO A 360 4.87 -23.65 -9.36
N THR A 361 4.12 -24.71 -9.63
CA THR A 361 2.88 -24.60 -10.41
C THR A 361 1.83 -23.90 -9.53
N VAL A 362 1.21 -22.85 -10.06
CA VAL A 362 0.22 -22.06 -9.33
C VAL A 362 -1.18 -22.56 -9.64
N VAL A 363 -1.93 -22.90 -8.60
CA VAL A 363 -3.38 -23.17 -8.69
C VAL A 363 -4.09 -21.83 -8.52
N MET A 364 -4.92 -21.47 -9.49
CA MET A 364 -5.65 -20.22 -9.49
C MET A 364 -7.04 -20.40 -8.90
N GLY A 365 -7.50 -19.41 -8.14
CA GLY A 365 -8.85 -19.21 -7.67
C GLY A 365 -9.40 -17.88 -8.15
N ASP A 366 -10.47 -17.41 -7.52
CA ASP A 366 -11.10 -16.13 -7.81
C ASP A 366 -10.60 -15.00 -6.87
N GLY A 367 -10.53 -13.80 -7.39
CA GLY A 367 -10.15 -12.59 -6.66
C GLY A 367 -9.88 -11.41 -7.58
N ASP A 368 -8.96 -10.53 -7.15
CA ASP A 368 -8.54 -9.35 -7.90
C ASP A 368 -7.11 -9.47 -8.49
N GLY A 369 -6.58 -10.69 -8.60
CA GLY A 369 -5.22 -10.97 -9.04
C GLY A 369 -4.19 -11.01 -7.90
N THR A 370 -4.51 -10.45 -6.75
CA THR A 370 -3.66 -10.44 -5.55
C THR A 370 -4.41 -10.99 -4.34
N VAL A 371 -5.55 -10.44 -4.00
CA VAL A 371 -6.38 -10.82 -2.85
C VAL A 371 -7.47 -11.79 -3.29
N ASN A 372 -7.49 -12.96 -2.68
CA ASN A 372 -8.52 -13.96 -2.94
C ASN A 372 -9.90 -13.47 -2.51
N LEU A 373 -10.94 -13.75 -3.29
CA LEU A 373 -12.34 -13.33 -3.04
C LEU A 373 -12.82 -13.76 -1.65
N LEU A 374 -12.41 -14.97 -1.20
CA LEU A 374 -12.67 -15.47 0.15
C LEU A 374 -12.19 -14.47 1.22
N SER A 375 -11.03 -13.87 1.05
CA SER A 375 -10.46 -12.89 1.97
C SER A 375 -11.13 -11.53 1.84
N ALA A 376 -11.23 -11.01 0.61
CA ALA A 376 -11.75 -9.68 0.32
C ALA A 376 -13.17 -9.43 0.84
N THR A 377 -14.00 -10.48 0.85
CA THR A 377 -15.43 -10.40 1.23
C THR A 377 -15.70 -10.54 2.72
N GLN A 378 -14.67 -10.69 3.58
CA GLN A 378 -14.88 -10.95 5.01
C GLN A 378 -15.55 -9.80 5.77
N CYS A 379 -15.50 -8.57 5.28
CA CYS A 379 -16.26 -7.45 5.86
C CYS A 379 -17.78 -7.71 5.93
N LYS A 380 -18.31 -8.68 5.16
CA LYS A 380 -19.71 -9.13 5.28
C LYS A 380 -20.09 -9.58 6.69
N ARG A 381 -19.10 -10.05 7.48
CA ARG A 381 -19.33 -10.47 8.87
C ARG A 381 -19.73 -9.31 9.77
N TRP A 382 -19.40 -8.07 9.40
CA TRP A 382 -19.69 -6.89 10.20
C TRP A 382 -21.12 -6.40 10.07
N VAL A 383 -21.84 -6.76 8.98
CA VAL A 383 -23.22 -6.32 8.69
C VAL A 383 -24.19 -6.53 9.88
N ARG A 384 -23.96 -7.56 10.71
CA ARG A 384 -24.79 -7.86 11.89
C ARG A 384 -24.04 -7.71 13.22
N ARG A 385 -22.79 -7.23 13.18
CA ARG A 385 -21.91 -7.14 14.36
C ARG A 385 -21.63 -5.70 14.80
N GLN A 386 -22.08 -4.71 14.03
CA GLN A 386 -22.02 -3.28 14.39
C GLN A 386 -23.31 -2.56 14.00
N LYS A 387 -23.53 -1.37 14.60
CA LYS A 387 -24.72 -0.54 14.31
C LYS A 387 -24.57 0.25 13.01
N GLN A 388 -23.35 0.66 12.69
CA GLN A 388 -23.04 1.46 11.51
C GLN A 388 -23.18 0.61 10.23
N SER A 389 -23.53 1.27 9.13
CA SER A 389 -23.74 0.59 7.85
C SER A 389 -22.47 -0.07 7.34
N VAL A 390 -22.64 -1.24 6.72
CA VAL A 390 -21.59 -1.94 5.99
C VAL A 390 -22.13 -2.24 4.59
N THR A 391 -21.50 -1.63 3.58
CA THR A 391 -21.85 -1.81 2.17
C THR A 391 -20.74 -2.60 1.48
N LEU A 392 -21.13 -3.66 0.77
CA LEU A 392 -20.22 -4.43 -0.08
C LEU A 392 -20.47 -4.02 -1.53
N GLN A 393 -19.41 -3.65 -2.24
CA GLN A 393 -19.45 -3.30 -3.65
C GLN A 393 -18.46 -4.17 -4.42
N GLU A 394 -18.98 -5.08 -5.20
CA GLU A 394 -18.19 -5.86 -6.13
C GLU A 394 -17.82 -5.04 -7.36
N LEU A 395 -16.60 -5.21 -7.85
CA LEU A 395 -16.04 -4.62 -9.05
C LEU A 395 -15.53 -5.74 -9.98
N PRO A 396 -16.41 -6.37 -10.77
CA PRO A 396 -16.03 -7.50 -11.62
C PRO A 396 -14.95 -7.11 -12.64
N GLY A 397 -13.94 -7.97 -12.83
CA GLY A 397 -12.83 -7.76 -13.75
C GLY A 397 -11.86 -6.64 -13.32
N ASN A 398 -11.93 -6.21 -12.07
CA ASN A 398 -11.08 -5.13 -11.58
C ASN A 398 -9.86 -5.71 -10.84
N GLU A 399 -8.68 -5.49 -11.43
CA GLU A 399 -7.41 -5.94 -10.87
C GLU A 399 -7.01 -5.08 -9.67
N HIS A 400 -6.24 -5.65 -8.75
CA HIS A 400 -5.92 -5.12 -7.43
C HIS A 400 -5.40 -3.67 -7.43
N VAL A 401 -4.33 -3.39 -8.17
CA VAL A 401 -3.75 -2.03 -8.23
C VAL A 401 -4.55 -1.13 -9.17
N ASN A 402 -5.06 -1.68 -10.27
CA ASN A 402 -5.88 -0.95 -11.23
C ASN A 402 -7.20 -0.46 -10.63
N MET A 403 -7.64 -1.01 -9.50
CA MET A 403 -8.75 -0.50 -8.70
C MET A 403 -8.58 0.98 -8.35
N LEU A 404 -7.36 1.44 -8.10
CA LEU A 404 -7.05 2.85 -7.80
C LEU A 404 -7.16 3.77 -9.02
N LEU A 405 -7.12 3.19 -10.22
CA LEU A 405 -7.21 3.90 -11.50
C LEU A 405 -8.62 3.84 -12.11
N ASN A 406 -9.48 2.93 -11.59
CA ASN A 406 -10.76 2.61 -12.19
C ASN A 406 -11.79 3.72 -11.97
N VAL A 407 -12.44 4.14 -13.07
CA VAL A 407 -13.48 5.18 -13.05
C VAL A 407 -14.67 4.82 -12.16
N SER A 408 -15.02 3.52 -12.03
CA SER A 408 -16.10 3.07 -11.16
C SER A 408 -15.75 3.25 -9.69
N THR A 409 -14.50 2.97 -9.31
CA THR A 409 -13.99 3.23 -7.95
C THR A 409 -14.04 4.72 -7.63
N VAL A 410 -13.54 5.56 -8.55
CA VAL A 410 -13.54 7.02 -8.40
C VAL A 410 -14.97 7.56 -8.29
N ALA A 411 -15.89 7.09 -9.13
CA ALA A 411 -17.31 7.46 -9.08
C ALA A 411 -17.97 7.04 -7.76
N TYR A 412 -17.64 5.84 -7.24
CA TYR A 412 -18.15 5.39 -5.95
C TYR A 412 -17.65 6.26 -4.79
N ILE A 413 -16.35 6.58 -4.78
CA ILE A 413 -15.76 7.49 -3.79
C ILE A 413 -16.50 8.84 -3.81
N LYS A 414 -16.75 9.40 -4.99
CA LYS A 414 -17.51 10.66 -5.15
C LYS A 414 -18.89 10.57 -4.48
N LYS A 415 -19.63 9.48 -4.72
CA LYS A 415 -20.97 9.25 -4.12
C LYS A 415 -20.93 9.21 -2.59
N VAL A 416 -19.84 8.71 -1.98
CA VAL A 416 -19.71 8.66 -0.52
C VAL A 416 -19.34 10.03 0.07
N LEU A 417 -18.60 10.84 -0.67
CA LEU A 417 -18.14 12.15 -0.23
C LEU A 417 -19.24 13.23 -0.34
N PHE A 418 -20.06 13.15 -1.38
CA PHE A 418 -21.10 14.14 -1.73
C PHE A 418 -22.51 13.56 -1.67
#